data_d79c074f713faee3062cfa6640af651b
#
_entry.id   d79c074f713faee3062cfa6640af651b
#
_cell.length_a   1.000
_cell.length_b   1.000
_cell.length_c   1.000
_cell.angle_alpha   90.00
_cell.angle_beta   90.00
_cell.angle_gamma   90.00
#
_symmetry.space_group_name_H-M   'P 1'
#
loop_
_entity.id
_entity.type
_entity.pdbx_description
1 polymer ?
#
loop_
_entity_poly.entity_id
_entity_poly.type
_entity_poly.pdbx_seq_one_letter_code
_entity_poly.pdbx_strand_id
1 'polypeptide(L)'
;MTESPESGAMMPIQPGDGDVWRSMPRRNTQKVSHLLAADLRHQILTGALAADQQLPPEADLTKRLQISRETLREALRILESQQLLEIRRGRGGGAVVRRPGLEAVSRYVALLLQLRSTTLEHLEEVRSVIEPAAAGQAVGLAGTGHLKTLVALHDSERSAEDDPLGFVTAITAFDQAVTELAGNQTLAVIAGVFRDIYAGQVYSSIDSKDAVAADQIARRVIVSHSAFLDAARRRDASLAQKTWSDYLFTTNRLLVGRKVSRRPIDIAPLWRAQAGQAGTGPTPRRALILAAEFRARIAEGRLKDGDRLASLADLAEEFSISRPTLREALRILEMEYLLDLRTGDRGGASIRTPSSRVAAQQAGIVLEARGTTFADFFRATQQIMPPIIGLAASRITPTRLKMLDDVSARLAACTENTSEFITTWREAEMIAFSAVKNPALTVIAEIMHWVRIGVEPAVTADATRLPWVAKTNRNAQRLFAQFVAAAAEQDSVGAAEVWAENLKANASWFQESGFGERLVLDLMG
;
A
#
# COMPACT_ATOMS: atom_id res chain seq x y z
N MET A 1 -28.85 8.82 -42.75
CA MET A 1 -27.47 9.33 -42.55
C MET A 1 -27.52 10.28 -41.39
N THR A 2 -27.23 9.77 -40.20
CA THR A 2 -27.09 10.55 -38.97
C THR A 2 -25.81 10.08 -38.31
N GLU A 3 -24.79 10.92 -38.44
CA GLU A 3 -23.47 10.72 -37.87
C GLU A 3 -23.57 10.78 -36.36
N SER A 4 -23.03 9.77 -35.70
CA SER A 4 -22.78 9.74 -34.26
C SER A 4 -21.57 10.64 -33.93
N PRO A 5 -21.57 11.40 -32.84
CA PRO A 5 -20.42 12.19 -32.47
C PRO A 5 -19.32 11.28 -31.89
N GLU A 6 -18.17 11.36 -32.52
CA GLU A 6 -16.92 10.73 -32.07
C GLU A 6 -16.58 11.05 -30.61
N SER A 7 -16.29 10.01 -29.89
CA SER A 7 -15.66 10.03 -28.56
C SER A 7 -14.31 10.73 -28.70
N GLY A 8 -14.23 11.99 -28.23
CA GLY A 8 -12.97 12.74 -28.15
C GLY A 8 -12.02 12.12 -27.13
N ALA A 9 -11.28 11.12 -27.55
CA ALA A 9 -10.10 10.64 -26.83
C ALA A 9 -9.09 11.79 -26.80
N MET A 10 -8.74 12.24 -25.58
CA MET A 10 -7.69 13.22 -25.37
C MET A 10 -6.36 12.59 -25.81
N MET A 11 -5.75 13.13 -26.85
CA MET A 11 -4.45 12.64 -27.32
C MET A 11 -3.40 12.83 -26.23
N PRO A 12 -2.53 11.84 -25.98
CA PRO A 12 -1.44 11.99 -25.03
C PRO A 12 -0.48 13.09 -25.51
N ILE A 13 -0.08 13.94 -24.59
CA ILE A 13 0.88 15.04 -24.84
C ILE A 13 2.25 14.41 -25.07
N GLN A 14 2.81 14.58 -26.28
CA GLN A 14 4.13 14.02 -26.62
C GLN A 14 5.26 14.82 -25.95
N PRO A 15 6.28 14.14 -25.39
CA PRO A 15 7.45 14.83 -24.84
C PRO A 15 8.32 15.36 -25.99
N GLY A 16 8.36 16.67 -26.16
CA GLY A 16 9.23 17.29 -27.18
C GLY A 16 8.86 18.70 -27.60
N ASP A 17 7.62 19.09 -27.55
CA ASP A 17 7.20 20.46 -27.81
C ASP A 17 6.88 21.17 -26.49
N GLY A 18 7.47 22.33 -26.23
CA GLY A 18 7.35 23.11 -24.98
C GLY A 18 5.94 23.55 -24.56
N ASP A 19 4.90 22.87 -25.03
CA ASP A 19 3.50 23.15 -24.76
C ASP A 19 2.76 21.94 -24.16
N VAL A 20 3.23 21.54 -22.95
CA VAL A 20 2.56 20.50 -22.12
C VAL A 20 1.12 20.92 -21.72
N TRP A 21 0.75 22.19 -21.95
CA TRP A 21 -0.44 22.83 -21.42
C TRP A 21 -1.41 23.25 -22.54
N ARG A 22 -2.29 22.35 -22.99
CA ARG A 22 -3.34 22.67 -23.99
C ARG A 22 -4.71 22.90 -23.34
N SER A 23 -5.58 23.67 -24.01
CA SER A 23 -6.92 24.02 -23.52
C SER A 23 -7.85 22.80 -23.45
N MET A 24 -8.62 22.67 -22.36
CA MET A 24 -9.58 21.58 -22.13
C MET A 24 -11.01 21.93 -22.58
N PRO A 25 -11.82 20.96 -23.03
CA PRO A 25 -13.23 21.19 -23.38
C PRO A 25 -14.08 21.51 -22.13
N ARG A 26 -14.96 22.51 -22.26
CA ARG A 26 -15.88 22.94 -21.18
C ARG A 26 -16.97 21.90 -20.96
N ARG A 27 -16.87 21.08 -19.89
CA ARG A 27 -17.97 20.28 -19.33
C ARG A 27 -17.87 20.21 -17.81
N ASN A 28 -18.98 20.44 -17.13
CA ASN A 28 -19.26 20.31 -15.68
C ASN A 28 -18.05 20.44 -14.74
N THR A 29 -17.93 21.52 -13.95
CA THR A 29 -16.74 21.92 -13.18
C THR A 29 -16.09 20.82 -12.33
N GLN A 30 -16.88 19.93 -11.71
CA GLN A 30 -16.33 18.80 -10.95
C GLN A 30 -15.61 17.76 -11.85
N LYS A 31 -16.16 17.49 -13.03
CA LYS A 31 -15.49 16.55 -13.97
C LYS A 31 -14.21 17.14 -14.57
N VAL A 32 -14.14 18.44 -14.79
CA VAL A 32 -12.94 19.09 -15.35
C VAL A 32 -11.78 19.08 -14.37
N SER A 33 -12.02 19.34 -13.09
CA SER A 33 -10.97 19.28 -12.06
C SER A 33 -10.41 17.86 -11.88
N HIS A 34 -11.27 16.84 -11.90
CA HIS A 34 -10.84 15.44 -11.82
C HIS A 34 -10.07 15.00 -13.08
N LEU A 35 -10.52 15.39 -14.27
CA LEU A 35 -9.81 15.10 -15.53
C LEU A 35 -8.43 15.76 -15.55
N LEU A 36 -8.33 17.02 -15.13
CA LEU A 36 -7.04 17.70 -15.02
C LEU A 36 -6.13 17.02 -13.99
N ALA A 37 -6.67 16.64 -12.83
CA ALA A 37 -5.90 15.93 -11.83
C ALA A 37 -5.40 14.58 -12.36
N ALA A 38 -6.21 13.84 -13.11
CA ALA A 38 -5.82 12.58 -13.74
C ALA A 38 -4.72 12.77 -14.79
N ASP A 39 -4.82 13.79 -15.64
CA ASP A 39 -3.81 14.11 -16.65
C ASP A 39 -2.47 14.53 -16.02
N LEU A 40 -2.50 15.44 -15.06
CA LEU A 40 -1.30 15.85 -14.33
C LEU A 40 -0.68 14.68 -13.54
N ARG A 41 -1.51 13.84 -12.94
CA ARG A 41 -1.05 12.62 -12.27
C ARG A 41 -0.30 11.72 -13.24
N HIS A 42 -0.87 11.44 -14.41
CA HIS A 42 -0.22 10.65 -15.45
C HIS A 42 1.14 11.25 -15.85
N GLN A 43 1.21 12.56 -16.08
CA GLN A 43 2.46 13.25 -16.42
C GLN A 43 3.53 13.17 -15.32
N ILE A 44 3.14 13.28 -14.05
CA ILE A 44 4.04 13.13 -12.89
C ILE A 44 4.58 11.70 -12.82
N LEU A 45 3.71 10.72 -12.96
CA LEU A 45 4.04 9.31 -12.75
C LEU A 45 4.85 8.74 -13.92
N THR A 46 4.60 9.19 -15.15
CA THR A 46 5.42 8.83 -16.33
C THR A 46 6.75 9.60 -16.38
N GLY A 47 6.93 10.61 -15.53
CA GLY A 47 8.15 11.43 -15.49
C GLY A 47 8.18 12.57 -16.51
N ALA A 48 7.10 12.81 -17.24
CA ALA A 48 6.96 14.00 -18.13
C ALA A 48 7.04 15.30 -17.30
N LEU A 49 6.53 15.28 -16.07
CA LEU A 49 6.79 16.27 -15.02
C LEU A 49 7.78 15.63 -14.02
N ALA A 50 9.00 16.18 -13.98
CA ALA A 50 10.06 15.63 -13.15
C ALA A 50 9.82 15.87 -11.64
N ALA A 51 10.33 14.97 -10.79
CA ALA A 51 10.35 15.21 -9.35
C ALA A 51 11.09 16.52 -9.03
N ASP A 52 10.61 17.24 -8.01
CA ASP A 52 11.08 18.57 -7.59
C ASP A 52 10.89 19.69 -8.62
N GLN A 53 10.30 19.42 -9.78
CA GLN A 53 9.93 20.42 -10.75
C GLN A 53 8.81 21.31 -10.17
N GLN A 54 8.98 22.63 -10.29
CA GLN A 54 7.94 23.59 -9.96
C GLN A 54 6.99 23.75 -11.14
N LEU A 55 5.67 23.62 -10.91
CA LEU A 55 4.67 23.92 -11.91
C LEU A 55 4.61 25.42 -12.19
N PRO A 56 4.17 25.82 -13.40
CA PRO A 56 3.95 27.22 -13.72
C PRO A 56 2.99 27.89 -12.72
N PRO A 57 3.07 29.22 -12.54
CA PRO A 57 2.16 29.97 -11.67
C PRO A 57 0.67 29.70 -11.99
N GLU A 58 -0.19 29.66 -10.97
CA GLU A 58 -1.65 29.43 -11.15
C GLU A 58 -2.27 30.34 -12.22
N ALA A 59 -1.83 31.60 -12.30
CA ALA A 59 -2.33 32.56 -13.30
C ALA A 59 -2.00 32.13 -14.74
N ASP A 60 -0.81 31.56 -14.95
CA ASP A 60 -0.37 31.09 -16.26
C ASP A 60 -1.09 29.77 -16.62
N LEU A 61 -1.24 28.87 -15.66
CA LEU A 61 -1.96 27.61 -15.84
C LEU A 61 -3.43 27.85 -16.17
N THR A 62 -4.12 28.74 -15.44
CA THR A 62 -5.53 29.06 -15.73
C THR A 62 -5.71 29.67 -17.12
N LYS A 63 -4.77 30.51 -17.55
CA LYS A 63 -4.80 31.11 -18.89
C LYS A 63 -4.54 30.09 -20.00
N ARG A 64 -3.55 29.21 -19.82
CA ARG A 64 -3.17 28.19 -20.82
C ARG A 64 -4.25 27.11 -20.96
N LEU A 65 -4.79 26.63 -19.82
CA LEU A 65 -5.80 25.57 -19.76
C LEU A 65 -7.22 26.09 -19.99
N GLN A 66 -7.43 27.40 -20.03
CA GLN A 66 -8.75 28.05 -20.17
C GLN A 66 -9.77 27.60 -19.13
N ILE A 67 -9.33 27.36 -17.89
CA ILE A 67 -10.16 26.93 -16.76
C ILE A 67 -10.24 28.00 -15.69
N SER A 68 -11.24 27.87 -14.77
CA SER A 68 -11.33 28.75 -13.61
C SER A 68 -10.22 28.47 -12.60
N ARG A 69 -9.86 29.49 -11.81
CA ARG A 69 -8.92 29.34 -10.69
C ARG A 69 -9.40 28.28 -9.68
N GLU A 70 -10.70 28.20 -9.47
CA GLU A 70 -11.32 27.25 -8.55
C GLU A 70 -11.14 25.81 -9.06
N THR A 71 -11.40 25.57 -10.35
CA THR A 71 -11.17 24.27 -11.01
C THR A 71 -9.70 23.83 -10.91
N LEU A 72 -8.77 24.74 -11.18
CA LEU A 72 -7.33 24.46 -11.05
C LEU A 72 -6.96 24.11 -9.61
N ARG A 73 -7.39 24.93 -8.65
CA ARG A 73 -7.09 24.68 -7.23
C ARG A 73 -7.65 23.37 -6.73
N GLU A 74 -8.84 22.98 -7.19
CA GLU A 74 -9.41 21.70 -6.84
C GLU A 74 -8.58 20.53 -7.42
N ALA A 75 -8.15 20.64 -8.68
CA ALA A 75 -7.25 19.63 -9.26
C ALA A 75 -5.91 19.54 -8.52
N LEU A 76 -5.30 20.70 -8.19
CA LEU A 76 -4.05 20.73 -7.43
C LEU A 76 -4.22 20.15 -6.00
N ARG A 77 -5.38 20.39 -5.35
CA ARG A 77 -5.69 19.79 -4.04
C ARG A 77 -5.82 18.27 -4.14
N ILE A 78 -6.46 17.74 -5.18
CA ILE A 78 -6.54 16.31 -5.42
C ILE A 78 -5.13 15.72 -5.51
N LEU A 79 -4.24 16.32 -6.29
CA LEU A 79 -2.86 15.86 -6.43
C LEU A 79 -2.03 16.04 -5.14
N GLU A 80 -2.27 17.10 -4.39
CA GLU A 80 -1.63 17.32 -3.09
C GLU A 80 -2.08 16.26 -2.08
N SER A 81 -3.37 15.91 -2.04
CA SER A 81 -3.90 14.83 -1.20
C SER A 81 -3.31 13.45 -1.58
N GLN A 82 -2.96 13.27 -2.84
CA GLN A 82 -2.28 12.08 -3.35
C GLN A 82 -0.74 12.13 -3.16
N GLN A 83 -0.22 13.19 -2.51
CA GLN A 83 1.22 13.41 -2.30
C GLN A 83 2.06 13.51 -3.60
N LEU A 84 1.40 13.82 -4.69
CA LEU A 84 2.03 14.05 -6.00
C LEU A 84 2.47 15.50 -6.19
N LEU A 85 1.94 16.41 -5.38
CA LEU A 85 2.31 17.81 -5.33
C LEU A 85 2.49 18.27 -3.88
N GLU A 86 3.36 19.26 -3.71
CA GLU A 86 3.50 20.07 -2.49
C GLU A 86 3.19 21.52 -2.84
N ILE A 87 2.17 22.11 -2.22
CA ILE A 87 1.81 23.51 -2.45
C ILE A 87 2.55 24.40 -1.44
N ARG A 88 3.57 25.13 -1.91
CA ARG A 88 4.34 26.09 -1.12
C ARG A 88 3.69 27.45 -1.16
N ARG A 89 3.52 28.08 0.02
CA ARG A 89 2.95 29.43 0.16
C ARG A 89 4.04 30.47 0.25
N GLY A 90 3.74 31.69 -0.21
CA GLY A 90 4.61 32.85 -0.06
C GLY A 90 5.28 33.29 -1.38
N ARG A 91 6.18 34.29 -1.27
CA ARG A 91 6.92 34.85 -2.41
C ARG A 91 7.87 33.78 -2.96
N GLY A 92 7.67 33.35 -4.21
CA GLY A 92 8.37 32.19 -4.78
C GLY A 92 7.71 30.83 -4.50
N GLY A 93 6.51 30.81 -3.88
CA GLY A 93 5.69 29.62 -3.69
C GLY A 93 5.09 29.12 -5.00
N GLY A 94 4.43 27.95 -4.96
CA GLY A 94 3.80 27.29 -6.11
C GLY A 94 3.63 25.81 -5.84
N ALA A 95 3.14 25.08 -6.82
CA ALA A 95 3.03 23.63 -6.74
C ALA A 95 4.34 22.99 -7.21
N VAL A 96 4.93 22.14 -6.38
CA VAL A 96 6.16 21.39 -6.65
C VAL A 96 5.83 19.93 -6.78
N VAL A 97 6.30 19.29 -7.84
CA VAL A 97 6.07 17.86 -8.12
C VAL A 97 6.78 17.00 -7.07
N ARG A 98 6.07 15.99 -6.57
CA ARG A 98 6.59 14.97 -5.64
C ARG A 98 6.36 13.58 -6.21
N ARG A 99 7.25 12.65 -5.90
CA ARG A 99 7.01 11.22 -6.13
C ARG A 99 6.63 10.58 -4.82
N PRO A 100 5.49 9.88 -4.74
CA PRO A 100 5.07 9.19 -3.53
C PRO A 100 6.03 8.06 -3.20
N GLY A 101 6.51 8.05 -1.96
CA GLY A 101 7.34 6.98 -1.40
C GLY A 101 6.52 5.99 -0.57
N LEU A 102 7.18 4.93 -0.10
CA LEU A 102 6.56 3.95 0.79
C LEU A 102 6.19 4.54 2.16
N GLU A 103 6.93 5.55 2.63
CA GLU A 103 6.77 6.11 3.98
C GLU A 103 5.35 6.55 4.32
N ALA A 104 4.64 7.15 3.36
CA ALA A 104 3.27 7.59 3.59
C ALA A 104 2.32 6.42 3.76
N VAL A 105 2.46 5.41 2.91
CA VAL A 105 1.68 4.17 2.98
C VAL A 105 2.02 3.43 4.27
N SER A 106 3.31 3.29 4.60
CA SER A 106 3.78 2.64 5.83
C SER A 106 3.20 3.32 7.08
N ARG A 107 3.20 4.66 7.15
CA ARG A 107 2.60 5.40 8.27
C ARG A 107 1.09 5.14 8.40
N TYR A 108 0.37 5.18 7.29
CA TYR A 108 -1.07 4.97 7.29
C TYR A 108 -1.44 3.53 7.65
N VAL A 109 -0.74 2.55 7.07
CA VAL A 109 -0.91 1.12 7.38
C VAL A 109 -0.53 0.84 8.84
N ALA A 110 0.55 1.43 9.37
CA ALA A 110 0.95 1.28 10.76
C ALA A 110 -0.17 1.72 11.72
N LEU A 111 -0.82 2.86 11.45
CA LEU A 111 -1.95 3.32 12.26
C LEU A 111 -3.14 2.34 12.19
N LEU A 112 -3.47 1.85 10.99
CA LEU A 112 -4.51 0.85 10.80
C LEU A 112 -4.21 -0.44 11.59
N LEU A 113 -2.96 -0.90 11.57
CA LEU A 113 -2.50 -2.09 12.28
C LEU A 113 -2.54 -1.92 13.80
N GLN A 114 -2.14 -0.75 14.31
CA GLN A 114 -2.22 -0.45 15.74
C GLN A 114 -3.67 -0.49 16.23
N LEU A 115 -4.60 0.15 15.49
CA LEU A 115 -6.03 0.12 15.82
C LEU A 115 -6.64 -1.27 15.77
N ARG A 116 -6.05 -2.20 14.99
CA ARG A 116 -6.43 -3.62 14.95
C ARG A 116 -5.67 -4.47 15.98
N SER A 117 -4.98 -3.85 16.93
CA SER A 117 -4.22 -4.54 17.98
C SER A 117 -3.19 -5.53 17.41
N THR A 118 -2.58 -5.19 16.29
CA THR A 118 -1.53 -5.99 15.67
C THR A 118 -0.32 -6.07 16.59
N THR A 119 0.27 -7.25 16.70
CA THR A 119 1.48 -7.47 17.50
C THR A 119 2.70 -7.62 16.58
N LEU A 120 3.89 -7.58 17.16
CA LEU A 120 5.12 -7.84 16.40
C LEU A 120 5.14 -9.27 15.85
N GLU A 121 4.61 -10.26 16.57
CA GLU A 121 4.45 -11.65 16.12
C GLU A 121 3.60 -11.74 14.84
N HIS A 122 2.55 -10.90 14.71
CA HIS A 122 1.76 -10.82 13.50
C HIS A 122 2.55 -10.27 12.30
N LEU A 123 3.43 -9.30 12.52
CA LEU A 123 4.32 -8.77 11.47
C LEU A 123 5.40 -9.78 11.08
N GLU A 124 5.93 -10.54 12.03
CA GLU A 124 6.86 -11.64 11.79
C GLU A 124 6.23 -12.71 10.89
N GLU A 125 4.97 -13.06 11.14
CA GLU A 125 4.25 -14.01 10.29
C GLU A 125 4.05 -13.47 8.88
N VAL A 126 3.76 -12.17 8.69
CA VAL A 126 3.71 -11.53 7.36
C VAL A 126 5.02 -11.73 6.60
N ARG A 127 6.14 -11.43 7.23
CA ARG A 127 7.46 -11.59 6.62
C ARG A 127 7.71 -13.06 6.24
N SER A 128 7.36 -13.99 7.11
CA SER A 128 7.53 -15.44 6.88
C SER A 128 6.66 -15.97 5.74
N VAL A 129 5.51 -15.35 5.46
CA VAL A 129 4.63 -15.73 4.36
C VAL A 129 5.11 -15.15 3.02
N ILE A 130 5.62 -13.92 3.01
CA ILE A 130 5.88 -13.17 1.78
C ILE A 130 7.34 -13.29 1.33
N GLU A 131 8.30 -13.11 2.22
CA GLU A 131 9.70 -12.89 1.85
C GLU A 131 10.44 -14.14 1.36
N PRO A 132 10.25 -15.37 1.87
CA PRO A 132 11.01 -16.54 1.40
C PRO A 132 10.83 -16.84 -0.09
N ALA A 133 9.58 -16.77 -0.58
CA ALA A 133 9.30 -16.99 -1.99
C ALA A 133 9.94 -15.91 -2.88
N ALA A 134 9.91 -14.64 -2.42
CA ALA A 134 10.60 -13.55 -3.09
C ALA A 134 12.13 -13.77 -3.13
N ALA A 135 12.74 -14.22 -2.03
CA ALA A 135 14.16 -14.51 -1.95
C ALA A 135 14.58 -15.63 -2.94
N GLY A 136 13.76 -16.69 -3.08
CA GLY A 136 13.99 -17.72 -4.09
C GLY A 136 13.91 -17.19 -5.53
N GLN A 137 12.93 -16.35 -5.83
CA GLN A 137 12.77 -15.72 -7.15
C GLN A 137 13.91 -14.75 -7.47
N ALA A 138 14.34 -13.95 -6.50
CA ALA A 138 15.45 -13.02 -6.64
C ALA A 138 16.72 -13.72 -7.13
N VAL A 139 17.02 -14.91 -6.61
CA VAL A 139 18.18 -15.70 -7.02
C VAL A 139 18.08 -16.19 -8.46
N GLY A 140 16.89 -16.57 -8.92
CA GLY A 140 16.65 -16.97 -10.32
C GLY A 140 16.87 -15.82 -11.31
N LEU A 141 16.59 -14.58 -10.91
CA LEU A 141 16.70 -13.38 -11.74
C LEU A 141 18.02 -12.61 -11.55
N ALA A 142 18.81 -12.95 -10.52
CA ALA A 142 20.03 -12.22 -10.18
C ALA A 142 21.09 -12.32 -11.27
N GLY A 143 21.46 -11.20 -11.86
CA GLY A 143 22.65 -11.04 -12.70
C GLY A 143 23.89 -10.65 -11.86
N THR A 144 25.06 -10.59 -12.52
CA THR A 144 26.34 -10.22 -11.85
C THR A 144 26.31 -8.83 -11.22
N GLY A 145 25.59 -7.88 -11.81
CA GLY A 145 25.39 -6.53 -11.23
C GLY A 145 24.61 -6.57 -9.93
N HIS A 146 23.52 -7.34 -9.89
CA HIS A 146 22.69 -7.51 -8.71
C HIS A 146 23.45 -8.15 -7.54
N LEU A 147 24.25 -9.19 -7.83
CA LEU A 147 25.10 -9.80 -6.80
C LEU A 147 26.12 -8.82 -6.23
N LYS A 148 26.72 -7.95 -7.05
CA LYS A 148 27.63 -6.89 -6.59
C LYS A 148 26.92 -5.92 -5.64
N THR A 149 25.70 -5.52 -5.98
CA THR A 149 24.88 -4.63 -5.12
C THR A 149 24.58 -5.30 -3.78
N LEU A 150 24.13 -6.56 -3.78
CA LEU A 150 23.86 -7.30 -2.55
C LEU A 150 25.12 -7.49 -1.69
N VAL A 151 26.27 -7.77 -2.29
CA VAL A 151 27.54 -7.85 -1.55
C VAL A 151 27.88 -6.51 -0.91
N ALA A 152 27.77 -5.40 -1.64
CA ALA A 152 28.04 -4.06 -1.10
C ALA A 152 27.09 -3.70 0.07
N LEU A 153 25.81 -4.08 -0.01
CA LEU A 153 24.86 -3.89 1.10
C LEU A 153 25.23 -4.75 2.30
N HIS A 154 25.64 -6.00 2.07
CA HIS A 154 26.13 -6.88 3.15
C HIS A 154 27.42 -6.37 3.80
N ASP A 155 28.34 -5.78 3.04
CA ASP A 155 29.52 -5.12 3.58
C ASP A 155 29.14 -3.89 4.43
N SER A 156 28.06 -3.19 4.06
CA SER A 156 27.51 -2.08 4.88
C SER A 156 26.96 -2.59 6.21
N GLU A 157 26.29 -3.76 6.25
CA GLU A 157 25.84 -4.39 7.49
C GLU A 157 27.03 -4.69 8.43
N ARG A 158 28.09 -5.28 7.88
CA ARG A 158 29.31 -5.58 8.65
C ARG A 158 29.97 -4.33 9.22
N SER A 159 29.98 -3.25 8.42
CA SER A 159 30.56 -1.98 8.86
C SER A 159 29.72 -1.27 9.94
N ALA A 160 28.44 -1.59 10.04
CA ALA A 160 27.52 -1.02 11.02
C ALA A 160 27.29 -1.93 12.25
N GLU A 161 28.03 -3.06 12.40
CA GLU A 161 27.81 -4.07 13.45
C GLU A 161 27.76 -3.44 14.87
N ASP A 162 28.61 -2.44 15.13
CA ASP A 162 28.70 -1.75 16.42
C ASP A 162 27.76 -0.54 16.56
N ASP A 163 26.98 -0.18 15.50
CA ASP A 163 26.01 0.90 15.50
C ASP A 163 24.59 0.33 15.33
N PRO A 164 23.81 0.15 16.40
CA PRO A 164 22.47 -0.48 16.32
C PRO A 164 21.52 0.19 15.35
N LEU A 165 21.55 1.53 15.21
CA LEU A 165 20.69 2.26 14.29
C LEU A 165 21.15 2.10 12.85
N GLY A 166 22.45 2.27 12.62
CA GLY A 166 23.08 2.03 11.32
C GLY A 166 22.87 0.60 10.86
N PHE A 167 22.98 -0.37 11.76
CA PHE A 167 22.79 -1.79 11.48
C PHE A 167 21.35 -2.10 11.04
N VAL A 168 20.33 -1.62 11.79
CA VAL A 168 18.91 -1.80 11.40
C VAL A 168 18.64 -1.18 10.02
N THR A 169 19.24 -0.02 9.73
CA THR A 169 19.11 0.63 8.42
C THR A 169 19.76 -0.22 7.31
N ALA A 170 20.95 -0.77 7.56
CA ALA A 170 21.66 -1.61 6.59
C ALA A 170 20.92 -2.93 6.30
N ILE A 171 20.43 -3.63 7.35
CA ILE A 171 19.60 -4.83 7.20
C ILE A 171 18.36 -4.52 6.34
N THR A 172 17.65 -3.44 6.67
CA THR A 172 16.44 -3.05 5.95
C THR A 172 16.74 -2.80 4.47
N ALA A 173 17.88 -2.19 4.16
CA ALA A 173 18.31 -1.96 2.79
C ALA A 173 18.65 -3.27 2.05
N PHE A 174 19.31 -4.23 2.70
CA PHE A 174 19.61 -5.54 2.13
C PHE A 174 18.31 -6.33 1.85
N ASP A 175 17.43 -6.44 2.84
CA ASP A 175 16.15 -7.13 2.73
C ASP A 175 15.27 -6.50 1.63
N GLN A 176 15.28 -5.17 1.52
CA GLN A 176 14.56 -4.46 0.46
C GLN A 176 15.12 -4.81 -0.93
N ALA A 177 16.44 -4.80 -1.08
CA ALA A 177 17.08 -5.14 -2.34
C ALA A 177 16.76 -6.57 -2.79
N VAL A 178 16.74 -7.54 -1.87
CA VAL A 178 16.35 -8.92 -2.17
C VAL A 178 14.91 -9.00 -2.68
N THR A 179 13.96 -8.33 -2.03
CA THR A 179 12.56 -8.35 -2.47
C THR A 179 12.33 -7.60 -3.78
N GLU A 180 13.09 -6.53 -4.06
CA GLU A 180 13.05 -5.82 -5.35
C GLU A 180 13.59 -6.67 -6.50
N LEU A 181 14.64 -7.45 -6.23
CA LEU A 181 15.24 -8.39 -7.21
C LEU A 181 14.30 -9.55 -7.58
N ALA A 182 13.27 -9.82 -6.82
CA ALA A 182 12.24 -10.80 -7.18
C ALA A 182 11.46 -10.43 -8.46
N GLY A 183 11.67 -9.23 -9.00
CA GLY A 183 11.10 -8.80 -10.28
C GLY A 183 9.59 -8.56 -10.23
N ASN A 184 9.05 -8.33 -9.03
CA ASN A 184 7.64 -8.02 -8.82
C ASN A 184 7.49 -6.76 -7.95
N GLN A 185 7.10 -5.64 -8.58
CA GLN A 185 7.00 -4.34 -7.92
C GLN A 185 5.92 -4.31 -6.84
N THR A 186 4.80 -4.97 -7.06
CA THR A 186 3.72 -5.06 -6.08
C THR A 186 4.19 -5.79 -4.81
N LEU A 187 4.86 -6.92 -4.99
CA LEU A 187 5.44 -7.69 -3.90
C LEU A 187 6.46 -6.86 -3.11
N ALA A 188 7.35 -6.17 -3.82
CA ALA A 188 8.37 -5.31 -3.21
C ALA A 188 7.75 -4.15 -2.41
N VAL A 189 6.68 -3.54 -2.90
CA VAL A 189 5.94 -2.49 -2.19
C VAL A 189 5.30 -3.03 -0.92
N ILE A 190 4.59 -4.16 -1.00
CA ILE A 190 3.94 -4.76 0.17
C ILE A 190 4.99 -5.19 1.20
N ALA A 191 6.00 -5.94 0.80
CA ALA A 191 7.07 -6.36 1.70
C ALA A 191 7.77 -5.16 2.35
N GLY A 192 8.06 -4.10 1.57
CA GLY A 192 8.68 -2.87 2.05
C GLY A 192 7.85 -2.16 3.12
N VAL A 193 6.55 -1.97 2.90
CA VAL A 193 5.64 -1.34 3.88
C VAL A 193 5.66 -2.08 5.21
N PHE A 194 5.50 -3.39 5.20
CA PHE A 194 5.45 -4.17 6.44
C PHE A 194 6.82 -4.31 7.12
N ARG A 195 7.90 -4.32 6.34
CA ARG A 195 9.29 -4.29 6.86
C ARG A 195 9.60 -2.96 7.55
N ASP A 196 9.22 -1.81 6.95
CA ASP A 196 9.40 -0.50 7.57
C ASP A 196 8.71 -0.42 8.93
N ILE A 197 7.47 -0.93 9.01
CA ILE A 197 6.72 -0.97 10.26
C ILE A 197 7.41 -1.90 11.28
N TYR A 198 7.85 -3.08 10.84
CA TYR A 198 8.56 -4.03 11.69
C TYR A 198 9.88 -3.45 12.22
N ALA A 199 10.70 -2.89 11.34
CA ALA A 199 11.98 -2.28 11.70
C ALA A 199 11.81 -1.13 12.71
N GLY A 200 10.79 -0.27 12.50
CA GLY A 200 10.45 0.81 13.43
C GLY A 200 10.06 0.30 14.82
N GLN A 201 9.32 -0.81 14.90
CA GLN A 201 8.94 -1.43 16.17
C GLN A 201 10.11 -2.12 16.86
N VAL A 202 10.95 -2.84 16.10
CA VAL A 202 12.18 -3.44 16.63
C VAL A 202 13.09 -2.37 17.21
N TYR A 203 13.34 -1.29 16.44
CA TYR A 203 14.18 -0.17 16.88
C TYR A 203 13.67 0.46 18.17
N SER A 204 12.36 0.70 18.28
CA SER A 204 11.77 1.28 19.49
C SER A 204 11.79 0.34 20.71
N SER A 205 12.00 -0.95 20.48
CA SER A 205 12.02 -2.00 21.52
C SER A 205 13.43 -2.34 22.03
N ILE A 206 14.47 -1.96 21.27
CA ILE A 206 15.87 -2.11 21.70
C ILE A 206 16.17 -1.04 22.74
N ASP A 207 16.04 -1.41 24.01
CA ASP A 207 16.54 -0.56 25.11
C ASP A 207 18.07 -0.53 25.03
N SER A 208 18.66 0.66 25.13
CA SER A 208 20.11 0.90 25.07
C SER A 208 20.93 0.12 26.13
N LYS A 209 20.26 -0.60 27.01
CA LYS A 209 20.85 -1.42 28.06
C LYS A 209 21.16 -2.87 27.66
N ASP A 210 20.65 -3.35 26.53
CA ASP A 210 20.81 -4.74 26.05
C ASP A 210 21.84 -4.86 24.93
N ALA A 211 22.98 -4.16 25.04
CA ALA A 211 24.05 -4.19 24.02
C ALA A 211 24.53 -5.61 23.65
N VAL A 212 24.54 -6.54 24.64
CA VAL A 212 24.93 -7.95 24.41
C VAL A 212 23.93 -8.67 23.48
N ALA A 213 22.64 -8.40 23.63
CA ALA A 213 21.62 -8.98 22.76
C ALA A 213 21.70 -8.40 21.33
N ALA A 214 21.97 -7.10 21.20
CA ALA A 214 22.13 -6.44 19.91
C ALA A 214 23.30 -7.03 19.09
N ASP A 215 24.46 -7.23 19.72
CA ASP A 215 25.64 -7.85 19.11
C ASP A 215 25.38 -9.29 18.62
N GLN A 216 24.71 -10.12 19.45
CA GLN A 216 24.33 -11.47 19.04
C GLN A 216 23.38 -11.49 17.83
N ILE A 217 22.46 -10.54 17.78
CA ILE A 217 21.53 -10.38 16.67
C ILE A 217 22.29 -9.99 15.40
N ALA A 218 23.17 -8.99 15.50
CA ALA A 218 23.96 -8.49 14.38
C ALA A 218 24.78 -9.62 13.76
N ARG A 219 25.54 -10.36 14.54
CA ARG A 219 26.32 -11.51 14.08
C ARG A 219 25.46 -12.57 13.41
N ARG A 220 24.27 -12.84 13.95
CA ARG A 220 23.36 -13.86 13.39
C ARG A 220 22.79 -13.44 12.04
N VAL A 221 22.40 -12.18 11.90
CA VAL A 221 21.94 -11.62 10.61
C VAL A 221 23.05 -11.70 9.56
N ILE A 222 24.25 -11.23 9.90
CA ILE A 222 25.42 -11.25 8.99
C ILE A 222 25.70 -12.68 8.50
N VAL A 223 25.68 -13.67 9.39
CA VAL A 223 25.87 -15.08 9.00
C VAL A 223 24.75 -15.56 8.08
N SER A 224 23.50 -15.21 8.38
CA SER A 224 22.34 -15.62 7.57
C SER A 224 22.37 -15.00 6.18
N HIS A 225 22.69 -13.71 6.08
CA HIS A 225 22.83 -13.02 4.77
C HIS A 225 24.03 -13.51 3.98
N SER A 226 25.14 -13.85 4.63
CA SER A 226 26.26 -14.55 3.97
C SER A 226 25.81 -15.88 3.35
N ALA A 227 25.04 -16.68 4.07
CA ALA A 227 24.52 -17.96 3.56
C ALA A 227 23.52 -17.74 2.39
N PHE A 228 22.71 -16.70 2.44
CA PHE A 228 21.85 -16.33 1.32
C PHE A 228 22.67 -15.91 0.09
N LEU A 229 23.72 -15.11 0.25
CA LEU A 229 24.62 -14.73 -0.84
C LEU A 229 25.32 -15.95 -1.46
N ASP A 230 25.65 -16.96 -0.68
CA ASP A 230 26.22 -18.21 -1.20
C ASP A 230 25.19 -19.00 -2.04
N ALA A 231 23.93 -19.05 -1.60
CA ALA A 231 22.84 -19.62 -2.40
C ALA A 231 22.64 -18.83 -3.71
N ALA A 232 22.71 -17.49 -3.65
CA ALA A 232 22.58 -16.62 -4.80
C ALA A 232 23.73 -16.82 -5.81
N ARG A 233 24.98 -16.98 -5.36
CA ARG A 233 26.13 -17.32 -6.21
C ARG A 233 25.97 -18.66 -6.93
N ARG A 234 25.35 -19.63 -6.26
CA ARG A 234 25.07 -20.97 -6.82
C ARG A 234 23.82 -20.99 -7.70
N ARG A 235 23.03 -19.90 -7.72
CA ARG A 235 21.73 -19.82 -8.38
C ARG A 235 20.74 -20.88 -7.89
N ASP A 236 20.82 -21.24 -6.61
CA ASP A 236 19.95 -22.22 -5.99
C ASP A 236 18.77 -21.52 -5.30
N ALA A 237 17.66 -21.41 -6.02
CA ALA A 237 16.44 -20.75 -5.54
C ALA A 237 15.82 -21.46 -4.32
N SER A 238 15.90 -22.79 -4.28
CA SER A 238 15.36 -23.58 -3.18
C SER A 238 16.16 -23.38 -1.89
N LEU A 239 17.50 -23.38 -2.02
CA LEU A 239 18.40 -23.10 -0.90
C LEU A 239 18.24 -21.65 -0.43
N ALA A 240 18.09 -20.68 -1.33
CA ALA A 240 17.84 -19.28 -0.99
C ALA A 240 16.54 -19.09 -0.21
N GLN A 241 15.45 -19.70 -0.66
CA GLN A 241 14.17 -19.69 0.03
C GLN A 241 14.28 -20.28 1.45
N LYS A 242 14.92 -21.44 1.58
CA LYS A 242 15.16 -22.08 2.87
C LYS A 242 16.01 -21.20 3.79
N THR A 243 17.15 -20.70 3.29
CA THR A 243 18.06 -19.85 4.07
C THR A 243 17.35 -18.58 4.55
N TRP A 244 16.50 -17.99 3.72
CA TRP A 244 15.70 -16.82 4.10
C TRP A 244 14.67 -17.16 5.18
N SER A 245 14.00 -18.29 5.08
CA SER A 245 13.08 -18.77 6.12
C SER A 245 13.80 -18.99 7.45
N ASP A 246 14.99 -19.62 7.41
CA ASP A 246 15.82 -19.85 8.59
C ASP A 246 16.34 -18.53 9.21
N TYR A 247 16.68 -17.54 8.36
CA TYR A 247 17.02 -16.18 8.78
C TYR A 247 15.87 -15.53 9.55
N LEU A 248 14.68 -15.48 8.98
CA LEU A 248 13.52 -14.87 9.62
C LEU A 248 13.18 -15.57 10.94
N PHE A 249 13.13 -16.90 10.93
CA PHE A 249 12.81 -17.67 12.13
C PHE A 249 13.82 -17.44 13.26
N THR A 250 15.11 -17.41 12.93
CA THR A 250 16.18 -17.30 13.93
C THR A 250 16.28 -15.88 14.49
N THR A 251 16.23 -14.87 13.62
CA THR A 251 16.31 -13.46 14.03
C THR A 251 15.10 -13.03 14.84
N ASN A 252 13.90 -13.44 14.43
CA ASN A 252 12.69 -13.14 15.20
C ASN A 252 12.72 -13.68 16.62
N ARG A 253 13.28 -14.86 16.82
CA ARG A 253 13.44 -15.43 18.18
C ARG A 253 14.43 -14.67 19.05
N LEU A 254 15.44 -14.06 18.45
CA LEU A 254 16.48 -13.30 19.15
C LEU A 254 16.08 -11.85 19.38
N LEU A 255 15.47 -11.21 18.36
CA LEU A 255 15.15 -9.77 18.38
C LEU A 255 14.13 -9.41 19.44
N VAL A 256 13.18 -10.28 19.69
CA VAL A 256 12.06 -9.94 20.55
C VAL A 256 11.78 -11.10 21.50
N GLY A 257 12.22 -10.98 22.74
CA GLY A 257 11.83 -11.92 23.78
C GLY A 257 10.29 -12.09 23.79
N ARG A 258 9.79 -13.31 24.02
CA ARG A 258 8.37 -13.68 23.92
C ARG A 258 7.37 -12.70 24.53
N LYS A 259 7.78 -11.88 25.48
CA LYS A 259 6.92 -10.87 26.13
C LYS A 259 6.69 -9.62 25.28
N VAL A 260 7.63 -9.26 24.40
CA VAL A 260 7.54 -8.05 23.55
C VAL A 260 6.81 -8.38 22.26
N SER A 261 7.03 -9.57 21.68
CA SER A 261 6.38 -9.99 20.42
C SER A 261 4.85 -10.06 20.49
N ARG A 262 4.29 -10.31 21.68
CA ARG A 262 2.85 -10.39 21.90
C ARG A 262 2.18 -9.08 22.30
N ARG A 263 2.95 -8.02 22.55
CA ARG A 263 2.36 -6.71 22.81
C ARG A 263 1.86 -6.09 21.50
N PRO A 264 0.72 -5.39 21.53
CA PRO A 264 0.32 -4.56 20.38
C PRO A 264 1.44 -3.58 20.02
N ILE A 265 1.63 -3.36 18.73
CA ILE A 265 2.57 -2.35 18.24
C ILE A 265 2.14 -0.97 18.74
N ASP A 266 3.11 -0.14 19.09
CA ASP A 266 2.89 1.25 19.48
C ASP A 266 3.78 2.17 18.62
N ILE A 267 3.14 2.87 17.70
CA ILE A 267 3.81 3.77 16.76
C ILE A 267 3.81 5.24 17.22
N ALA A 268 3.03 5.58 18.24
CA ALA A 268 2.91 6.94 18.72
C ALA A 268 4.24 7.55 19.22
N PRO A 269 5.09 6.83 19.98
CA PRO A 269 6.41 7.34 20.38
C PRO A 269 7.31 7.65 19.19
N LEU A 270 7.31 6.78 18.16
CA LEU A 270 8.11 6.97 16.95
C LEU A 270 7.70 8.24 16.21
N TRP A 271 6.41 8.48 16.05
CA TRP A 271 5.90 9.69 15.38
C TRP A 271 6.21 10.97 16.14
N ARG A 272 6.09 10.95 17.48
CA ARG A 272 6.47 12.10 18.31
C ARG A 272 7.95 12.41 18.19
N ALA A 273 8.81 11.38 18.18
CA ALA A 273 10.25 11.53 17.99
C ALA A 273 10.60 12.11 16.61
N GLN A 274 10.04 11.54 15.55
CA GLN A 274 10.26 12.01 14.16
C GLN A 274 9.80 13.48 13.98
N ALA A 275 8.63 13.84 14.50
CA ALA A 275 8.12 15.20 14.44
C ALA A 275 9.01 16.19 15.22
N GLY A 276 9.63 15.74 16.31
CA GLY A 276 10.60 16.51 17.09
C GLY A 276 11.92 16.78 16.33
N GLN A 277 12.32 15.90 15.44
CA GLN A 277 13.54 16.02 14.62
C GLN A 277 13.32 16.77 13.30
N ALA A 278 12.09 16.81 12.79
CA ALA A 278 11.74 17.49 11.55
C ALA A 278 11.99 19.01 11.67
N GLY A 279 13.04 19.54 11.05
CA GLY A 279 13.50 20.89 11.34
C GLY A 279 13.82 21.83 10.18
N THR A 280 13.90 21.37 8.92
CA THR A 280 14.37 22.17 7.79
C THR A 280 13.40 22.33 6.63
N GLY A 281 12.21 21.72 6.71
CA GLY A 281 11.19 21.80 5.67
C GLY A 281 10.34 23.07 5.72
N PRO A 282 9.55 23.35 4.67
CA PRO A 282 8.68 24.53 4.57
C PRO A 282 7.48 24.48 5.53
N THR A 283 7.14 23.32 6.08
CA THR A 283 6.05 23.15 7.04
C THR A 283 6.51 23.55 8.45
N PRO A 284 5.75 24.39 9.18
CA PRO A 284 6.12 24.77 10.52
C PRO A 284 6.31 23.54 11.43
N ARG A 285 7.45 23.42 12.09
CA ARG A 285 7.76 22.30 13.04
C ARG A 285 6.63 22.07 14.05
N ARG A 286 6.01 23.15 14.57
CA ARG A 286 4.87 23.04 15.49
C ARG A 286 3.65 22.40 14.87
N ALA A 287 3.39 22.59 13.57
CA ALA A 287 2.28 21.93 12.87
C ALA A 287 2.52 20.43 12.72
N LEU A 288 3.75 20.01 12.44
CA LEU A 288 4.13 18.59 12.38
C LEU A 288 4.00 17.90 13.73
N ILE A 289 4.45 18.54 14.82
CA ILE A 289 4.32 18.03 16.18
C ILE A 289 2.84 17.87 16.55
N LEU A 290 2.01 18.85 16.22
CA LEU A 290 0.59 18.78 16.50
C LEU A 290 -0.12 17.68 15.68
N ALA A 291 0.21 17.56 14.38
CA ALA A 291 -0.32 16.47 13.56
C ALA A 291 0.09 15.09 14.13
N ALA A 292 1.35 14.95 14.60
CA ALA A 292 1.80 13.72 15.26
C ALA A 292 1.02 13.43 16.55
N GLU A 293 0.69 14.45 17.33
CA GLU A 293 -0.12 14.28 18.55
C GLU A 293 -1.56 13.82 18.23
N PHE A 294 -2.20 14.40 17.20
CA PHE A 294 -3.50 13.92 16.77
C PHE A 294 -3.47 12.47 16.26
N ARG A 295 -2.46 12.10 15.47
CA ARG A 295 -2.26 10.70 15.06
C ARG A 295 -2.09 9.78 16.28
N ALA A 296 -1.31 10.20 17.26
CA ALA A 296 -1.15 9.44 18.49
C ALA A 296 -2.47 9.26 19.25
N ARG A 297 -3.28 10.32 19.39
CA ARG A 297 -4.61 10.24 20.02
C ARG A 297 -5.57 9.31 19.28
N ILE A 298 -5.50 9.27 17.93
CA ILE A 298 -6.26 8.31 17.10
C ILE A 298 -5.73 6.90 17.37
N ALA A 299 -4.42 6.68 17.32
CA ALA A 299 -3.79 5.39 17.53
C ALA A 299 -4.08 4.79 18.93
N GLU A 300 -4.14 5.65 19.95
CA GLU A 300 -4.49 5.31 21.33
C GLU A 300 -6.01 5.14 21.55
N GLY A 301 -6.84 5.33 20.51
CA GLY A 301 -8.30 5.23 20.58
C GLY A 301 -8.98 6.35 21.36
N ARG A 302 -8.24 7.43 21.68
CA ARG A 302 -8.79 8.64 22.37
C ARG A 302 -9.63 9.51 21.44
N LEU A 303 -9.39 9.43 20.12
CA LEU A 303 -10.19 10.03 19.06
C LEU A 303 -10.69 8.90 18.16
N LYS A 304 -12.01 8.85 17.96
CA LYS A 304 -12.71 7.79 17.23
C LYS A 304 -13.29 8.31 15.92
N ASP A 305 -13.67 7.40 15.03
CA ASP A 305 -14.34 7.74 13.78
C ASP A 305 -15.60 8.57 14.03
N GLY A 306 -15.74 9.68 13.30
CA GLY A 306 -16.86 10.58 13.41
C GLY A 306 -16.77 11.59 14.57
N ASP A 307 -15.82 11.48 15.49
CA ASP A 307 -15.63 12.46 16.56
C ASP A 307 -15.39 13.84 15.96
N ARG A 308 -16.13 14.83 16.46
CA ARG A 308 -15.93 16.22 16.07
C ARG A 308 -14.86 16.86 16.94
N LEU A 309 -13.88 17.48 16.29
CA LEU A 309 -12.91 18.30 17.00
C LEU A 309 -13.57 19.59 17.52
N ALA A 310 -13.01 20.11 18.60
CA ALA A 310 -13.38 21.41 19.13
C ALA A 310 -13.17 22.53 18.10
N SER A 311 -13.66 23.73 18.36
CA SER A 311 -13.50 24.85 17.45
C SER A 311 -12.01 25.18 17.24
N LEU A 312 -11.69 25.81 16.09
CA LEU A 312 -10.32 26.28 15.84
C LEU A 312 -9.79 27.26 16.91
N ALA A 313 -10.70 27.96 17.59
CA ALA A 313 -10.34 28.87 18.68
C ALA A 313 -9.93 28.08 19.92
N ASP A 314 -10.78 27.13 20.34
CA ASP A 314 -10.56 26.30 21.53
C ASP A 314 -9.31 25.42 21.36
N LEU A 315 -9.12 24.80 20.17
CA LEU A 315 -7.93 24.01 19.89
C LEU A 315 -6.65 24.86 19.87
N ALA A 316 -6.70 26.09 19.32
CA ALA A 316 -5.55 26.99 19.33
C ALA A 316 -5.16 27.41 20.76
N GLU A 317 -6.13 27.57 21.65
CA GLU A 317 -5.94 27.84 23.06
C GLU A 317 -5.41 26.58 23.79
N GLU A 318 -6.06 25.41 23.64
CA GLU A 318 -5.64 24.12 24.22
C GLU A 318 -4.16 23.83 23.95
N PHE A 319 -3.74 23.97 22.69
CA PHE A 319 -2.36 23.67 22.29
C PHE A 319 -1.40 24.86 22.36
N SER A 320 -1.86 26.03 22.80
CA SER A 320 -1.06 27.28 22.86
C SER A 320 -0.34 27.59 21.54
N ILE A 321 -1.07 27.52 20.42
CA ILE A 321 -0.54 27.72 19.07
C ILE A 321 -1.37 28.76 18.28
N SER A 322 -0.77 29.30 17.21
CA SER A 322 -1.48 30.21 16.32
C SER A 322 -2.50 29.45 15.46
N ARG A 323 -3.63 30.10 15.13
CA ARG A 323 -4.64 29.56 14.21
C ARG A 323 -4.07 29.13 12.83
N PRO A 324 -3.12 29.87 12.21
CA PRO A 324 -2.45 29.39 10.99
C PRO A 324 -1.69 28.07 11.17
N THR A 325 -0.96 27.91 12.28
CA THR A 325 -0.24 26.68 12.60
C THR A 325 -1.20 25.51 12.81
N LEU A 326 -2.31 25.74 13.52
CA LEU A 326 -3.35 24.73 13.71
C LEU A 326 -3.98 24.32 12.37
N ARG A 327 -4.35 25.28 11.52
CA ARG A 327 -4.88 24.95 10.18
C ARG A 327 -3.93 24.11 9.35
N GLU A 328 -2.64 24.39 9.44
CA GLU A 328 -1.63 23.60 8.74
C GLU A 328 -1.54 22.16 9.30
N ALA A 329 -1.60 21.98 10.61
CA ALA A 329 -1.65 20.66 11.23
C ALA A 329 -2.90 19.87 10.82
N LEU A 330 -4.07 20.51 10.83
CA LEU A 330 -5.33 19.87 10.40
C LEU A 330 -5.30 19.55 8.90
N ARG A 331 -4.67 20.40 8.06
CA ARG A 331 -4.49 20.12 6.64
C ARG A 331 -3.61 18.88 6.40
N ILE A 332 -2.54 18.71 7.17
CA ILE A 332 -1.69 17.51 7.09
C ILE A 332 -2.53 16.25 7.37
N LEU A 333 -3.36 16.28 8.40
CA LEU A 333 -4.22 15.15 8.76
C LEU A 333 -5.33 14.89 7.72
N GLU A 334 -5.88 15.95 7.11
CA GLU A 334 -6.83 15.83 5.99
C GLU A 334 -6.17 15.16 4.77
N MET A 335 -4.96 15.58 4.42
CA MET A 335 -4.17 14.95 3.33
C MET A 335 -3.83 13.49 3.63
N GLU A 336 -3.72 13.12 4.89
CA GLU A 336 -3.51 11.74 5.35
C GLU A 336 -4.84 10.97 5.49
N TYR A 337 -5.97 11.52 5.08
CA TYR A 337 -7.31 10.92 5.20
C TYR A 337 -7.73 10.60 6.66
N LEU A 338 -7.17 11.31 7.62
CA LEU A 338 -7.48 11.16 9.05
C LEU A 338 -8.48 12.21 9.55
N LEU A 339 -8.79 13.21 8.72
CA LEU A 339 -9.77 14.25 8.98
C LEU A 339 -10.65 14.50 7.76
N ASP A 340 -11.88 14.92 8.04
CA ASP A 340 -12.82 15.49 7.08
C ASP A 340 -13.08 16.96 7.49
N LEU A 341 -12.56 17.90 6.69
CA LEU A 341 -12.75 19.34 6.93
C LEU A 341 -13.97 19.85 6.15
N ARG A 342 -15.02 20.25 6.84
CA ARG A 342 -16.20 20.86 6.22
C ARG A 342 -16.11 22.38 6.28
N THR A 343 -16.30 23.03 5.14
CA THR A 343 -16.36 24.49 4.99
C THR A 343 -17.81 24.97 5.16
N GLY A 344 -18.01 26.14 5.81
CA GLY A 344 -19.31 26.81 6.00
C GLY A 344 -19.60 27.18 7.46
N ASP A 345 -20.74 27.87 7.71
CA ASP A 345 -21.12 28.37 9.04
C ASP A 345 -21.32 27.30 10.13
N ARG A 346 -21.49 26.04 9.73
CA ARG A 346 -21.47 24.86 10.59
C ARG A 346 -20.27 23.98 10.32
N GLY A 347 -19.23 24.55 9.71
CA GLY A 347 -17.99 23.87 9.38
C GLY A 347 -17.27 23.37 10.64
N GLY A 348 -16.53 22.28 10.50
CA GLY A 348 -15.75 21.69 11.59
C GLY A 348 -14.88 20.57 11.04
N ALA A 349 -13.99 20.08 11.87
CA ALA A 349 -13.18 18.92 11.57
C ALA A 349 -13.78 17.68 12.25
N SER A 350 -13.95 16.60 11.52
CA SER A 350 -14.32 15.29 12.08
C SER A 350 -13.23 14.27 11.82
N ILE A 351 -12.99 13.41 12.81
CA ILE A 351 -11.99 12.34 12.73
C ILE A 351 -12.46 11.27 11.74
N ARG A 352 -11.50 10.75 10.96
CA ARG A 352 -11.62 9.55 10.14
C ARG A 352 -10.64 8.52 10.64
N THR A 353 -11.12 7.31 10.92
CA THR A 353 -10.21 6.20 11.22
C THR A 353 -9.66 5.56 9.94
N PRO A 354 -8.41 5.09 9.97
CA PRO A 354 -7.81 4.40 8.84
C PRO A 354 -8.61 3.19 8.38
N SER A 355 -8.68 3.01 7.07
CA SER A 355 -9.32 1.86 6.44
C SER A 355 -8.42 1.21 5.39
N SER A 356 -8.59 -0.09 5.16
CA SER A 356 -7.85 -0.83 4.13
C SER A 356 -8.15 -0.31 2.72
N ARG A 357 -9.33 0.26 2.50
CA ARG A 357 -9.70 0.88 1.22
C ARG A 357 -8.81 2.10 0.91
N VAL A 358 -8.61 2.99 1.89
CA VAL A 358 -7.72 4.15 1.71
C VAL A 358 -6.27 3.71 1.64
N ALA A 359 -5.86 2.71 2.43
CA ALA A 359 -4.53 2.11 2.32
C ALA A 359 -4.26 1.55 0.91
N ALA A 360 -5.24 0.86 0.32
CA ALA A 360 -5.16 0.36 -1.05
C ALA A 360 -5.05 1.48 -2.09
N GLN A 361 -5.79 2.57 -1.90
CA GLN A 361 -5.71 3.74 -2.78
C GLN A 361 -4.31 4.39 -2.71
N GLN A 362 -3.73 4.55 -1.53
CA GLN A 362 -2.38 5.07 -1.37
C GLN A 362 -1.32 4.12 -1.94
N ALA A 363 -1.46 2.81 -1.68
CA ALA A 363 -0.58 1.79 -2.24
C ALA A 363 -0.66 1.79 -3.78
N GLY A 364 -1.85 1.91 -4.35
CA GLY A 364 -2.06 2.03 -5.80
C GLY A 364 -1.27 3.18 -6.41
N ILE A 365 -1.27 4.36 -5.79
CA ILE A 365 -0.48 5.53 -6.26
C ILE A 365 1.03 5.22 -6.25
N VAL A 366 1.53 4.52 -5.23
CA VAL A 366 2.95 4.12 -5.17
C VAL A 366 3.27 3.07 -6.24
N LEU A 367 2.37 2.11 -6.47
CA LEU A 367 2.51 1.11 -7.53
C LEU A 367 2.58 1.77 -8.90
N GLU A 368 1.70 2.73 -9.17
CA GLU A 368 1.73 3.50 -10.42
C GLU A 368 3.04 4.29 -10.57
N ALA A 369 3.49 4.97 -9.51
CA ALA A 369 4.77 5.70 -9.52
C ALA A 369 5.97 4.81 -9.83
N ARG A 370 5.85 3.51 -9.61
CA ARG A 370 6.85 2.48 -9.95
C ARG A 370 6.58 1.82 -11.32
N GLY A 371 5.61 2.29 -12.07
CA GLY A 371 5.25 1.73 -13.38
C GLY A 371 4.65 0.33 -13.31
N THR A 372 3.98 -0.01 -12.20
CA THR A 372 3.42 -1.34 -11.98
C THR A 372 2.24 -1.61 -12.91
N THR A 373 2.33 -2.67 -13.70
CA THR A 373 1.25 -3.13 -14.57
C THR A 373 0.26 -4.02 -13.81
N PHE A 374 -0.92 -4.22 -14.39
CA PHE A 374 -1.88 -5.15 -13.82
C PHE A 374 -1.37 -6.60 -13.80
N ALA A 375 -0.58 -7.00 -14.80
CA ALA A 375 0.07 -8.33 -14.81
C ALA A 375 1.03 -8.50 -13.63
N ASP A 376 1.79 -7.46 -13.28
CA ASP A 376 2.65 -7.47 -12.09
C ASP A 376 1.85 -7.60 -10.79
N PHE A 377 0.79 -6.79 -10.64
CA PHE A 377 -0.13 -6.88 -9.51
C PHE A 377 -0.76 -8.28 -9.40
N PHE A 378 -1.18 -8.85 -10.51
CA PHE A 378 -1.80 -10.16 -10.53
C PHE A 378 -0.82 -11.29 -10.19
N ARG A 379 0.44 -11.21 -10.65
CA ARG A 379 1.50 -12.15 -10.24
C ARG A 379 1.74 -12.09 -8.72
N ALA A 380 1.77 -10.87 -8.14
CA ALA A 380 1.85 -10.73 -6.68
C ALA A 380 0.65 -11.38 -5.98
N THR A 381 -0.56 -11.19 -6.50
CA THR A 381 -1.78 -11.81 -5.96
C THR A 381 -1.68 -13.34 -5.95
N GLN A 382 -1.20 -13.93 -7.05
CA GLN A 382 -0.99 -15.38 -7.16
C GLN A 382 0.05 -15.92 -6.16
N GLN A 383 0.99 -15.10 -5.75
CA GLN A 383 2.04 -15.49 -4.80
C GLN A 383 1.64 -15.26 -3.34
N ILE A 384 0.96 -14.16 -3.03
CA ILE A 384 0.65 -13.72 -1.67
C ILE A 384 -0.63 -14.37 -1.14
N MET A 385 -1.67 -14.47 -1.99
CA MET A 385 -3.00 -14.88 -1.52
C MET A 385 -3.12 -16.36 -1.14
N PRO A 386 -2.58 -17.33 -1.89
CA PRO A 386 -2.75 -18.75 -1.53
C PRO A 386 -2.25 -19.09 -0.12
N PRO A 387 -1.04 -18.73 0.32
CA PRO A 387 -0.60 -19.03 1.69
C PRO A 387 -1.46 -18.32 2.76
N ILE A 388 -1.96 -17.12 2.50
CA ILE A 388 -2.88 -16.42 3.41
C ILE A 388 -4.19 -17.20 3.56
N ILE A 389 -4.73 -17.69 2.46
CA ILE A 389 -5.97 -18.49 2.45
C ILE A 389 -5.77 -19.87 3.10
N GLY A 390 -4.60 -20.48 2.89
CA GLY A 390 -4.25 -21.71 3.62
C GLY A 390 -4.23 -21.51 5.14
N LEU A 391 -3.67 -20.40 5.61
CA LEU A 391 -3.72 -20.03 7.04
C LEU A 391 -5.16 -19.75 7.50
N ALA A 392 -5.99 -19.11 6.67
CA ALA A 392 -7.40 -18.89 6.97
C ALA A 392 -8.14 -20.20 7.18
N ALA A 393 -7.95 -21.17 6.29
CA ALA A 393 -8.56 -22.50 6.39
C ALA A 393 -8.14 -23.23 7.67
N SER A 394 -6.85 -23.25 7.99
CA SER A 394 -6.34 -23.92 9.20
C SER A 394 -6.80 -23.29 10.53
N ARG A 395 -7.26 -22.03 10.49
CA ARG A 395 -7.66 -21.26 11.68
C ARG A 395 -9.15 -20.95 11.73
N ILE A 396 -9.91 -21.50 10.79
CA ILE A 396 -11.34 -21.20 10.67
C ILE A 396 -12.11 -21.62 11.93
N THR A 397 -13.13 -20.83 12.27
CA THR A 397 -14.06 -21.17 13.35
C THR A 397 -15.34 -21.75 12.78
N PRO A 398 -16.10 -22.56 13.53
CA PRO A 398 -17.38 -23.09 13.08
C PRO A 398 -18.36 -22.02 12.58
N THR A 399 -18.39 -20.86 13.27
CA THR A 399 -19.21 -19.72 12.85
C THR A 399 -18.78 -19.17 11.49
N ARG A 400 -17.48 -19.02 11.24
CA ARG A 400 -16.94 -18.55 9.96
C ARG A 400 -17.15 -19.57 8.85
N LEU A 401 -16.98 -20.85 9.16
CA LEU A 401 -17.24 -21.92 8.20
C LEU A 401 -18.70 -21.88 7.74
N LYS A 402 -19.65 -21.76 8.67
CA LYS A 402 -21.06 -21.60 8.31
C LYS A 402 -21.31 -20.39 7.40
N MET A 403 -20.67 -19.25 7.68
CA MET A 403 -20.79 -18.07 6.80
C MET A 403 -20.22 -18.34 5.39
N LEU A 404 -19.14 -19.14 5.27
CA LEU A 404 -18.60 -19.55 3.98
C LEU A 404 -19.54 -20.51 3.25
N ASP A 405 -20.18 -21.45 3.95
CA ASP A 405 -21.21 -22.34 3.37
C ASP A 405 -22.39 -21.55 2.83
N ASP A 406 -22.91 -20.61 3.63
CA ASP A 406 -24.05 -19.76 3.26
C ASP A 406 -23.73 -18.90 2.01
N VAL A 407 -22.53 -18.30 1.94
CA VAL A 407 -22.13 -17.51 0.77
C VAL A 407 -21.82 -18.37 -0.44
N SER A 408 -21.28 -19.58 -0.26
CA SER A 408 -21.05 -20.57 -1.31
C SER A 408 -22.36 -20.99 -1.99
N ALA A 409 -23.41 -21.22 -1.21
CA ALA A 409 -24.75 -21.50 -1.74
C ALA A 409 -25.31 -20.32 -2.56
N ARG A 410 -25.13 -19.09 -2.10
CA ARG A 410 -25.54 -17.87 -2.85
C ARG A 410 -24.73 -17.72 -4.15
N LEU A 411 -23.44 -18.00 -4.15
CA LEU A 411 -22.60 -18.00 -5.36
C LEU A 411 -23.13 -19.02 -6.38
N ALA A 412 -23.52 -20.22 -5.93
CA ALA A 412 -24.08 -21.24 -6.80
C ALA A 412 -25.40 -20.80 -7.47
N ALA A 413 -26.22 -20.02 -6.74
CA ALA A 413 -27.50 -19.53 -7.24
C ALA A 413 -27.37 -18.37 -8.26
N CYS A 414 -26.26 -17.63 -8.30
CA CYS A 414 -26.09 -16.43 -9.11
C CYS A 414 -25.04 -16.54 -10.23
N THR A 415 -24.59 -17.73 -10.61
CA THR A 415 -23.54 -17.94 -11.61
C THR A 415 -23.85 -17.33 -12.98
N GLU A 416 -25.12 -17.24 -13.36
CA GLU A 416 -25.59 -16.64 -14.62
C GLU A 416 -25.78 -15.13 -14.52
N ASN A 417 -25.85 -14.57 -13.31
CA ASN A 417 -25.94 -13.13 -13.05
C ASN A 417 -24.58 -12.59 -12.63
N THR A 418 -23.79 -12.13 -13.58
CA THR A 418 -22.41 -11.68 -13.35
C THR A 418 -22.30 -10.56 -12.32
N SER A 419 -23.21 -9.59 -12.30
CA SER A 419 -23.16 -8.46 -11.34
C SER A 419 -23.39 -8.94 -9.91
N GLU A 420 -24.37 -9.82 -9.70
CA GLU A 420 -24.67 -10.42 -8.40
C GLU A 420 -23.55 -11.35 -7.98
N PHE A 421 -23.02 -12.16 -8.91
CA PHE A 421 -21.90 -13.07 -8.65
C PHE A 421 -20.68 -12.31 -8.16
N ILE A 422 -20.28 -11.23 -8.81
CA ILE A 422 -19.14 -10.38 -8.40
C ILE A 422 -19.37 -9.81 -7.00
N THR A 423 -20.57 -9.32 -6.72
CA THR A 423 -20.91 -8.75 -5.40
C THR A 423 -20.82 -9.81 -4.30
N THR A 424 -21.38 -11.00 -4.57
CA THR A 424 -21.34 -12.13 -3.63
C THR A 424 -19.93 -12.67 -3.47
N TRP A 425 -19.12 -12.70 -4.55
CA TRP A 425 -17.72 -13.10 -4.51
C TRP A 425 -16.89 -12.18 -3.60
N ARG A 426 -17.09 -10.87 -3.69
CA ARG A 426 -16.41 -9.89 -2.82
C ARG A 426 -16.71 -10.15 -1.34
N GLU A 427 -17.95 -10.47 -1.01
CA GLU A 427 -18.34 -10.84 0.35
C GLU A 427 -17.66 -12.14 0.80
N ALA A 428 -17.63 -13.14 -0.07
CA ALA A 428 -17.00 -14.44 0.19
C ALA A 428 -15.49 -14.28 0.51
N GLU A 429 -14.78 -13.48 -0.26
CA GLU A 429 -13.38 -13.15 0.00
C GLU A 429 -13.17 -12.49 1.37
N MET A 430 -14.00 -11.50 1.72
CA MET A 430 -13.88 -10.80 3.00
C MET A 430 -14.14 -11.72 4.20
N ILE A 431 -15.07 -12.68 4.06
CA ILE A 431 -15.31 -13.70 5.08
C ILE A 431 -14.06 -14.59 5.23
N ALA A 432 -13.49 -15.06 4.12
CA ALA A 432 -12.27 -15.88 4.12
C ALA A 432 -11.09 -15.13 4.76
N PHE A 433 -10.83 -13.88 4.38
CA PHE A 433 -9.74 -13.08 4.93
C PHE A 433 -9.86 -12.86 6.45
N SER A 434 -11.10 -12.71 6.94
CA SER A 434 -11.35 -12.54 8.37
C SER A 434 -11.04 -13.79 9.21
N ALA A 435 -10.87 -14.95 8.58
CA ALA A 435 -10.54 -16.21 9.26
C ALA A 435 -9.03 -16.37 9.55
N VAL A 436 -8.17 -15.56 8.94
CA VAL A 436 -6.69 -15.66 9.08
C VAL A 436 -6.20 -15.49 10.52
N LYS A 437 -6.95 -14.79 11.37
CA LYS A 437 -6.59 -14.47 12.78
C LYS A 437 -5.23 -13.78 12.92
N ASN A 438 -4.80 -13.10 11.88
CA ASN A 438 -3.64 -12.21 11.89
C ASN A 438 -4.07 -10.87 11.26
N PRO A 439 -4.18 -9.78 12.04
CA PRO A 439 -4.65 -8.48 11.54
C PRO A 439 -3.78 -7.94 10.38
N ALA A 440 -2.47 -8.21 10.40
CA ALA A 440 -1.56 -7.72 9.38
C ALA A 440 -1.76 -8.46 8.04
N LEU A 441 -1.87 -9.78 8.05
CA LEU A 441 -2.21 -10.57 6.85
C LEU A 441 -3.61 -10.24 6.33
N THR A 442 -4.56 -10.01 7.23
CA THR A 442 -5.91 -9.56 6.84
C THR A 442 -5.85 -8.20 6.13
N VAL A 443 -5.06 -7.24 6.63
CA VAL A 443 -4.88 -5.93 5.97
C VAL A 443 -4.26 -6.09 4.59
N ILE A 444 -3.28 -6.97 4.41
CA ILE A 444 -2.70 -7.25 3.09
C ILE A 444 -3.76 -7.78 2.13
N ALA A 445 -4.52 -8.80 2.55
CA ALA A 445 -5.58 -9.39 1.73
C ALA A 445 -6.65 -8.36 1.36
N GLU A 446 -7.05 -7.51 2.31
CA GLU A 446 -8.00 -6.42 2.07
C GLU A 446 -7.42 -5.35 1.12
N ILE A 447 -6.16 -4.96 1.24
CA ILE A 447 -5.51 -4.01 0.32
C ILE A 447 -5.51 -4.59 -1.11
N MET A 448 -5.07 -5.84 -1.28
CA MET A 448 -5.07 -6.52 -2.57
C MET A 448 -6.49 -6.60 -3.16
N HIS A 449 -7.47 -6.92 -2.34
CA HIS A 449 -8.88 -6.94 -2.72
C HIS A 449 -9.37 -5.56 -3.20
N TRP A 450 -9.09 -4.49 -2.46
CA TRP A 450 -9.54 -3.14 -2.83
C TRP A 450 -8.84 -2.60 -4.08
N VAL A 451 -7.55 -2.90 -4.28
CA VAL A 451 -6.86 -2.57 -5.54
C VAL A 451 -7.53 -3.30 -6.71
N ARG A 452 -7.83 -4.58 -6.57
CA ARG A 452 -8.52 -5.36 -7.59
C ARG A 452 -9.92 -4.81 -7.89
N ILE A 453 -10.71 -4.47 -6.86
CA ILE A 453 -12.05 -3.86 -7.04
C ILE A 453 -11.95 -2.52 -7.80
N GLY A 454 -10.94 -1.71 -7.54
CA GLY A 454 -10.73 -0.46 -8.26
C GLY A 454 -10.53 -0.67 -9.77
N VAL A 455 -9.92 -1.78 -10.15
CA VAL A 455 -9.67 -2.17 -11.56
C VAL A 455 -10.91 -2.82 -12.21
N GLU A 456 -11.77 -3.45 -11.42
CA GLU A 456 -12.92 -4.24 -11.88
C GLU A 456 -13.87 -3.52 -12.87
N PRO A 457 -14.23 -2.21 -12.69
CA PRO A 457 -15.12 -1.54 -13.63
C PRO A 457 -14.58 -1.49 -15.06
N ALA A 458 -13.26 -1.29 -15.23
CA ALA A 458 -12.62 -1.29 -16.54
C ALA A 458 -12.61 -2.70 -17.17
N VAL A 459 -12.52 -3.72 -16.31
CA VAL A 459 -12.52 -5.14 -16.71
C VAL A 459 -13.92 -5.64 -17.02
N THR A 460 -14.93 -5.26 -16.23
CA THR A 460 -16.30 -5.78 -16.35
C THR A 460 -17.13 -5.07 -17.41
N ALA A 461 -16.80 -3.84 -17.80
CA ALA A 461 -17.53 -3.11 -18.84
C ALA A 461 -17.68 -3.92 -20.15
N ASP A 462 -16.65 -4.67 -20.50
CA ASP A 462 -16.64 -5.56 -21.66
C ASP A 462 -17.01 -7.01 -21.32
N ALA A 463 -16.71 -7.46 -20.12
CA ALA A 463 -16.88 -8.86 -19.70
C ALA A 463 -18.33 -9.33 -19.67
N THR A 464 -19.28 -8.46 -19.29
CA THR A 464 -20.71 -8.81 -19.24
C THR A 464 -21.30 -9.19 -20.59
N ARG A 465 -20.62 -8.87 -21.68
CA ARG A 465 -21.02 -9.18 -23.06
C ARG A 465 -20.36 -10.45 -23.61
N LEU A 466 -19.45 -11.06 -22.85
CA LEU A 466 -18.66 -12.18 -23.35
C LEU A 466 -19.32 -13.52 -22.97
N PRO A 467 -19.54 -14.44 -23.93
CA PRO A 467 -20.30 -15.67 -23.71
C PRO A 467 -19.65 -16.67 -22.76
N TRP A 468 -18.35 -16.49 -22.44
CA TRP A 468 -17.60 -17.38 -21.55
C TRP A 468 -17.66 -16.97 -20.05
N VAL A 469 -18.21 -15.78 -19.73
CA VAL A 469 -18.22 -15.26 -18.34
C VAL A 469 -19.00 -16.17 -17.41
N ALA A 470 -20.18 -16.65 -17.80
CA ALA A 470 -20.96 -17.59 -17.00
C ALA A 470 -20.20 -18.91 -16.74
N LYS A 471 -19.41 -19.38 -17.72
CA LYS A 471 -18.54 -20.55 -17.53
C LYS A 471 -17.45 -20.27 -16.50
N THR A 472 -16.86 -19.08 -16.54
CA THR A 472 -15.85 -18.64 -15.55
C THR A 472 -16.46 -18.55 -14.17
N ASN A 473 -17.65 -17.96 -14.01
CA ASN A 473 -18.37 -17.89 -12.74
C ASN A 473 -18.65 -19.28 -12.17
N ARG A 474 -19.15 -20.23 -12.99
CA ARG A 474 -19.38 -21.61 -12.56
C ARG A 474 -18.09 -22.31 -12.12
N ASN A 475 -16.97 -22.09 -12.82
CA ASN A 475 -15.69 -22.65 -12.43
C ASN A 475 -15.18 -22.04 -11.11
N ALA A 476 -15.26 -20.71 -10.97
CA ALA A 476 -14.89 -20.02 -9.73
C ALA A 476 -15.74 -20.50 -8.55
N GLN A 477 -17.05 -20.64 -8.73
CA GLN A 477 -17.95 -21.18 -7.70
C GLN A 477 -17.56 -22.62 -7.31
N ARG A 478 -17.28 -23.49 -8.29
CA ARG A 478 -16.83 -24.87 -8.03
C ARG A 478 -15.56 -24.90 -7.20
N LEU A 479 -14.56 -24.07 -7.56
CA LEU A 479 -13.31 -23.97 -6.80
C LEU A 479 -13.54 -23.37 -5.42
N PHE A 480 -14.44 -22.40 -5.28
CA PHE A 480 -14.79 -21.85 -3.97
C PHE A 480 -15.44 -22.92 -3.06
N ALA A 481 -16.33 -23.76 -3.60
CA ALA A 481 -16.90 -24.86 -2.85
C ALA A 481 -15.83 -25.88 -2.39
N GLN A 482 -14.84 -26.17 -3.22
CA GLN A 482 -13.69 -27.00 -2.86
C GLN A 482 -12.84 -26.34 -1.76
N PHE A 483 -12.63 -25.04 -1.82
CA PHE A 483 -11.97 -24.29 -0.74
C PHE A 483 -12.74 -24.40 0.57
N VAL A 484 -14.07 -24.27 0.55
CA VAL A 484 -14.92 -24.41 1.75
C VAL A 484 -14.80 -25.82 2.34
N ALA A 485 -14.79 -26.86 1.49
CA ALA A 485 -14.57 -28.25 1.93
C ALA A 485 -13.20 -28.44 2.58
N ALA A 486 -12.12 -27.94 1.96
CA ALA A 486 -10.77 -27.98 2.54
C ALA A 486 -10.70 -27.21 3.87
N ALA A 487 -11.39 -26.07 3.97
CA ALA A 487 -11.47 -25.29 5.21
C ALA A 487 -12.24 -26.04 6.32
N ALA A 488 -13.27 -26.81 5.99
CA ALA A 488 -13.99 -27.66 6.95
C ALA A 488 -13.07 -28.74 7.57
N GLU A 489 -12.14 -29.26 6.80
CA GLU A 489 -11.11 -30.22 7.22
C GLU A 489 -9.87 -29.55 7.82
N GLN A 490 -9.83 -28.23 7.86
CA GLN A 490 -8.65 -27.41 8.25
C GLN A 490 -7.39 -27.72 7.40
N ASP A 491 -7.59 -28.19 6.17
CA ASP A 491 -6.52 -28.49 5.23
C ASP A 491 -5.95 -27.20 4.64
N SER A 492 -4.87 -26.72 5.25
CA SER A 492 -4.15 -25.50 4.84
C SER A 492 -3.56 -25.61 3.43
N VAL A 493 -3.03 -26.79 3.08
CA VAL A 493 -2.35 -27.02 1.80
C VAL A 493 -3.38 -27.09 0.68
N GLY A 494 -4.39 -27.94 0.83
CA GLY A 494 -5.46 -28.08 -0.15
C GLY A 494 -6.22 -26.77 -0.39
N ALA A 495 -6.51 -26.02 0.67
CA ALA A 495 -7.13 -24.68 0.55
C ALA A 495 -6.26 -23.69 -0.25
N ALA A 496 -4.94 -23.66 -0.01
CA ALA A 496 -4.01 -22.82 -0.75
C ALA A 496 -3.91 -23.23 -2.22
N GLU A 497 -3.84 -24.52 -2.52
CA GLU A 497 -3.77 -25.07 -3.89
C GLU A 497 -5.03 -24.74 -4.69
N VAL A 498 -6.21 -24.95 -4.11
CA VAL A 498 -7.49 -24.63 -4.75
C VAL A 498 -7.61 -23.12 -5.04
N TRP A 499 -7.17 -22.28 -4.10
CA TRP A 499 -7.15 -20.83 -4.33
C TRP A 499 -6.18 -20.42 -5.42
N ALA A 500 -4.99 -21.02 -5.47
CA ALA A 500 -4.02 -20.82 -6.53
C ALA A 500 -4.56 -21.25 -7.90
N GLU A 501 -5.29 -22.38 -7.99
CA GLU A 501 -5.97 -22.84 -9.20
C GLU A 501 -7.01 -21.81 -9.68
N ASN A 502 -7.82 -21.26 -8.77
CA ASN A 502 -8.80 -20.24 -9.12
C ASN A 502 -8.13 -18.97 -9.67
N LEU A 503 -7.07 -18.49 -9.04
CA LEU A 503 -6.31 -17.34 -9.54
C LEU A 503 -5.68 -17.64 -10.91
N LYS A 504 -5.12 -18.83 -11.11
CA LYS A 504 -4.54 -19.27 -12.38
C LYS A 504 -5.59 -19.35 -13.51
N ALA A 505 -6.77 -19.86 -13.21
CA ALA A 505 -7.86 -19.96 -14.18
C ALA A 505 -8.31 -18.58 -14.71
N ASN A 506 -8.16 -17.54 -13.91
CA ASN A 506 -8.46 -16.16 -14.30
C ASN A 506 -7.29 -15.45 -15.03
N ALA A 507 -6.07 -15.99 -15.00
CA ALA A 507 -4.88 -15.36 -15.57
C ALA A 507 -4.92 -15.29 -17.10
N SER A 508 -5.40 -16.32 -17.78
CA SER A 508 -5.47 -16.37 -19.25
C SER A 508 -6.32 -15.24 -19.83
N TRP A 509 -7.42 -14.92 -19.17
CA TRP A 509 -8.29 -13.82 -19.61
C TRP A 509 -7.58 -12.46 -19.62
N PHE A 510 -6.78 -12.16 -18.58
CA PHE A 510 -6.04 -10.89 -18.49
C PHE A 510 -4.96 -10.78 -19.58
N GLN A 511 -4.34 -11.90 -19.96
CA GLN A 511 -3.34 -11.94 -21.03
C GLN A 511 -3.98 -11.75 -22.42
N GLU A 512 -5.11 -12.40 -22.67
CA GLU A 512 -5.83 -12.32 -23.95
C GLU A 512 -6.48 -10.94 -24.20
N SER A 513 -6.91 -10.27 -23.14
CA SER A 513 -7.60 -8.97 -23.24
C SER A 513 -6.68 -7.76 -23.39
N GLY A 514 -5.35 -7.94 -23.27
CA GLY A 514 -4.38 -6.85 -23.26
C GLY A 514 -4.40 -5.99 -21.99
N PHE A 515 -5.21 -6.31 -20.99
CA PHE A 515 -5.26 -5.59 -19.71
C PHE A 515 -3.97 -5.75 -18.91
N GLY A 516 -3.24 -6.83 -19.12
CA GLY A 516 -2.03 -7.13 -18.35
C GLY A 516 -0.97 -6.03 -18.43
N GLU A 517 -0.82 -5.40 -19.57
CA GLU A 517 0.18 -4.36 -19.82
C GLU A 517 -0.24 -2.96 -19.34
N ARG A 518 -1.50 -2.78 -18.96
CA ARG A 518 -2.01 -1.48 -18.48
C ARG A 518 -1.54 -1.22 -17.06
N LEU A 519 -1.26 0.05 -16.74
CA LEU A 519 -0.94 0.46 -15.39
C LEU A 519 -2.15 0.25 -14.45
N VAL A 520 -1.89 -0.15 -13.22
CA VAL A 520 -2.94 -0.45 -12.22
C VAL A 520 -3.92 0.71 -12.07
N LEU A 521 -3.43 1.95 -12.04
CA LEU A 521 -4.26 3.13 -11.83
C LEU A 521 -5.00 3.62 -13.07
N ASP A 522 -4.50 3.37 -14.27
CA ASP A 522 -5.27 3.63 -15.51
C ASP A 522 -6.59 2.83 -15.54
N LEU A 523 -6.64 1.77 -14.74
CA LEU A 523 -7.79 0.89 -14.57
C LEU A 523 -8.66 1.26 -13.36
N MET A 524 -8.12 2.01 -12.39
CA MET A 524 -8.85 2.40 -11.17
C MET A 524 -9.74 3.65 -11.35
N GLY A 525 -9.70 4.33 -12.52
CA GLY A 525 -10.62 5.37 -12.97
C GLY A 525 -10.55 6.68 -12.18
#